data_98cdb7d86c1e505bdb331fa1a93ed01d
#
_entry.id   98cdb7d86c1e505bdb331fa1a93ed01d
#
_cell.length_a   1.000
_cell.length_b   1.000
_cell.length_c   1.000
_cell.angle_alpha   90.00
_cell.angle_beta   90.00
_cell.angle_gamma   90.00
#
_symmetry.space_group_name_H-M   'P 1'
#
loop_
_entity.id
_entity.type
_entity.pdbx_description
1 polymer ?
#
loop_
_entity_poly.entity_id
_entity_poly.type
_entity_poly.pdbx_seq_one_letter_code
_entity_poly.pdbx_strand_id
1 'polypeptide(L)'
;MARLILKSPYIKSTGGASGYLRYIATRERVELIPDDRPPTRKQEQLVAKLVKDFPDSKTLYEYEDYLTKPTKVSASTFITLALESNWDAIHESEQYMKYIATRPRAERIGAHGLFSDDDTISLEKAMAELERYTGNVWTHIISLKREDAVRLGFDNAAAWRNLIRAHRNDIAAAMKIPPGDFRWYAAFHDEGEHPHIHMMAWSTKPGQAYLSKEGIRQIKSKLTNDIFRNEMLHLYEQKSESRDELVREARRAMLELVQTMQDSMCDHPDAERLMLELAAQLETVKGKKSYGYLPKRLKKLVDEIVDEMERLPGVSRCYDQWLLLQGKVVAYYHDKPQERIPLSKQKDCLLYTSPSPRDRSLS
;
A
#
# COMPACT_ATOMS: atom_id res chain seq x y z
N MET A 1 -8.25 3.11 9.05
CA MET A 1 -6.89 3.52 8.66
C MET A 1 -6.92 4.01 7.23
N ALA A 2 -6.21 5.11 6.97
CA ALA A 2 -6.09 5.65 5.62
C ALA A 2 -5.14 4.76 4.80
N ARG A 3 -5.56 4.28 3.65
CA ARG A 3 -4.73 3.49 2.73
C ARG A 3 -5.22 3.61 1.30
N LEU A 4 -4.32 3.37 0.35
CA LEU A 4 -4.64 3.23 -1.06
C LEU A 4 -4.77 1.76 -1.42
N ILE A 5 -5.86 1.39 -2.08
CA ILE A 5 -5.98 0.07 -2.73
C ILE A 5 -5.61 0.20 -4.20
N LEU A 6 -4.77 -0.70 -4.68
CA LEU A 6 -4.43 -0.86 -6.09
C LEU A 6 -4.59 -2.33 -6.49
N LYS A 7 -5.47 -2.60 -7.43
CA LYS A 7 -5.63 -3.88 -8.13
C LYS A 7 -5.20 -3.72 -9.58
N SER A 8 -4.51 -4.70 -10.14
CA SER A 8 -3.91 -4.60 -11.47
C SER A 8 -4.03 -5.91 -12.26
N PRO A 9 -5.25 -6.35 -12.61
CA PRO A 9 -5.45 -7.41 -13.58
C PRO A 9 -5.09 -6.94 -15.00
N TYR A 10 -5.09 -7.86 -15.97
CA TYR A 10 -4.86 -7.51 -17.39
C TYR A 10 -5.79 -8.27 -18.31
N ILE A 11 -6.08 -7.69 -19.48
CA ILE A 11 -6.93 -8.25 -20.51
C ILE A 11 -6.03 -8.87 -21.60
N LYS A 12 -6.21 -10.17 -21.86
CA LYS A 12 -5.41 -10.92 -22.84
C LYS A 12 -5.94 -10.80 -24.26
N SER A 13 -7.23 -10.57 -24.40
CA SER A 13 -7.93 -10.62 -25.68
C SER A 13 -8.34 -9.23 -26.16
N THR A 14 -8.08 -8.95 -27.40
CA THR A 14 -8.36 -7.65 -28.06
C THR A 14 -9.86 -7.29 -28.10
N GLY A 15 -10.77 -8.29 -28.18
CA GLY A 15 -12.22 -8.04 -28.24
C GLY A 15 -12.84 -7.56 -26.92
N GLY A 16 -12.22 -7.88 -25.77
CA GLY A 16 -12.73 -7.50 -24.45
C GLY A 16 -12.33 -6.08 -24.01
N ALA A 17 -11.17 -5.60 -24.47
CA ALA A 17 -10.60 -4.33 -23.99
C ALA A 17 -11.44 -3.10 -24.43
N SER A 18 -11.90 -3.07 -25.67
CA SER A 18 -12.77 -1.99 -26.17
C SER A 18 -14.12 -1.96 -25.42
N GLY A 19 -14.73 -3.13 -25.24
CA GLY A 19 -15.98 -3.26 -24.47
C GLY A 19 -15.83 -2.84 -23.02
N TYR A 20 -14.73 -3.22 -22.38
CA TYR A 20 -14.42 -2.79 -21.01
C TYR A 20 -14.18 -1.28 -20.92
N LEU A 21 -13.46 -0.70 -21.88
CA LEU A 21 -13.26 0.75 -21.91
C LEU A 21 -14.60 1.49 -22.02
N ARG A 22 -15.49 1.06 -22.93
CA ARG A 22 -16.83 1.62 -23.05
C ARG A 22 -17.60 1.51 -21.73
N TYR A 23 -17.52 0.35 -21.08
CA TYR A 23 -18.19 0.10 -19.81
C TYR A 23 -17.75 1.08 -18.70
N ILE A 24 -16.44 1.22 -18.46
CA ILE A 24 -15.93 2.14 -17.42
C ILE A 24 -16.18 3.61 -17.77
N ALA A 25 -16.28 3.94 -19.08
CA ALA A 25 -16.47 5.30 -19.57
C ALA A 25 -17.92 5.79 -19.47
N THR A 26 -18.90 4.88 -19.57
CA THR A 26 -20.34 5.22 -19.68
C THR A 26 -21.18 4.66 -18.52
N ARG A 27 -20.55 3.98 -17.57
CA ARG A 27 -21.22 3.49 -16.39
C ARG A 27 -21.78 4.66 -15.59
N GLU A 28 -23.08 4.63 -15.29
CA GLU A 28 -23.69 5.62 -14.43
C GLU A 28 -23.19 5.50 -13.00
N ARG A 29 -23.14 6.64 -12.32
CA ARG A 29 -23.18 6.67 -10.86
C ARG A 29 -24.42 5.88 -10.43
N VAL A 30 -24.23 4.73 -9.83
CA VAL A 30 -25.33 4.12 -9.11
C VAL A 30 -25.48 4.96 -7.86
N GLU A 31 -26.45 5.89 -7.88
CA GLU A 31 -26.92 6.52 -6.65
C GLU A 31 -27.48 5.39 -5.80
N LEU A 32 -26.67 4.91 -4.84
CA LEU A 32 -27.07 3.84 -3.94
C LEU A 32 -28.15 4.43 -3.03
N ILE A 33 -29.42 4.13 -3.36
CA ILE A 33 -30.49 4.34 -2.40
C ILE A 33 -30.15 3.48 -1.18
N PRO A 34 -29.98 4.08 0.03
CA PRO A 34 -29.64 3.33 1.22
C PRO A 34 -30.69 2.22 1.45
N ASP A 35 -30.33 0.99 1.17
CA ASP A 35 -31.19 -0.18 1.42
C ASP A 35 -30.50 -1.05 2.48
N ASP A 36 -30.79 -0.76 3.74
CA ASP A 36 -30.27 -1.47 4.91
C ASP A 36 -30.90 -2.86 5.11
N ARG A 37 -31.76 -3.31 4.20
CA ARG A 37 -32.32 -4.68 4.26
C ARG A 37 -31.19 -5.71 4.08
N PRO A 38 -31.34 -6.90 4.69
CA PRO A 38 -30.38 -7.99 4.51
C PRO A 38 -30.17 -8.35 3.05
N PRO A 39 -28.98 -8.82 2.67
CA PRO A 39 -28.70 -9.25 1.31
C PRO A 39 -29.64 -10.38 0.90
N THR A 40 -29.93 -10.48 -0.38
CA THR A 40 -30.72 -11.60 -0.90
C THR A 40 -29.88 -12.87 -0.91
N ARG A 41 -30.52 -14.04 -0.80
CA ARG A 41 -29.86 -15.35 -0.93
C ARG A 41 -28.98 -15.45 -2.19
N LYS A 42 -29.41 -14.83 -3.30
CA LYS A 42 -28.65 -14.80 -4.55
C LYS A 42 -27.38 -13.95 -4.42
N GLN A 43 -27.45 -12.82 -3.72
CA GLN A 43 -26.28 -11.99 -3.44
C GLN A 43 -25.29 -12.72 -2.53
N GLU A 44 -25.75 -13.34 -1.44
CA GLU A 44 -24.90 -14.13 -0.54
C GLU A 44 -24.19 -15.27 -1.27
N GLN A 45 -24.92 -16.03 -2.10
CA GLN A 45 -24.33 -17.09 -2.92
C GLN A 45 -23.29 -16.58 -3.90
N LEU A 46 -23.54 -15.41 -4.52
CA LEU A 46 -22.62 -14.79 -5.47
C LEU A 46 -21.39 -14.23 -4.77
N VAL A 47 -21.54 -13.59 -3.59
CA VAL A 47 -20.41 -13.17 -2.75
C VAL A 47 -19.54 -14.37 -2.38
N ALA A 48 -20.14 -15.44 -1.86
CA ALA A 48 -19.40 -16.65 -1.49
C ALA A 48 -18.65 -17.27 -2.68
N LYS A 49 -19.29 -17.29 -3.86
CA LYS A 49 -18.69 -17.77 -5.09
C LYS A 49 -17.52 -16.89 -5.56
N LEU A 50 -17.70 -15.57 -5.59
CA LEU A 50 -16.65 -14.62 -5.98
C LEU A 50 -15.42 -14.72 -5.08
N VAL A 51 -15.63 -14.83 -3.77
CA VAL A 51 -14.54 -14.99 -2.79
C VAL A 51 -13.81 -16.33 -2.95
N LYS A 52 -14.52 -17.38 -3.36
CA LYS A 52 -13.93 -18.71 -3.65
C LYS A 52 -13.13 -18.69 -4.95
N ASP A 53 -13.72 -18.16 -6.02
CA ASP A 53 -13.14 -18.19 -7.36
C ASP A 53 -12.01 -17.14 -7.50
N PHE A 54 -12.12 -16.01 -6.76
CA PHE A 54 -11.18 -14.90 -6.78
C PHE A 54 -10.77 -14.52 -5.35
N PRO A 55 -9.89 -15.28 -4.68
CA PRO A 55 -9.51 -15.07 -3.27
C PRO A 55 -8.96 -13.67 -2.97
N ASP A 56 -8.32 -13.03 -3.94
CA ASP A 56 -7.78 -11.67 -3.84
C ASP A 56 -8.87 -10.60 -3.67
N SER A 57 -10.11 -10.89 -4.03
CA SER A 57 -11.25 -9.97 -3.82
C SER A 57 -11.52 -9.71 -2.33
N LYS A 58 -11.06 -10.57 -1.43
CA LYS A 58 -11.14 -10.35 0.04
C LYS A 58 -10.37 -9.11 0.50
N THR A 59 -9.44 -8.60 -0.28
CA THR A 59 -8.65 -7.43 0.08
C THR A 59 -9.31 -6.10 -0.31
N LEU A 60 -10.49 -6.15 -0.96
CA LEU A 60 -11.29 -4.97 -1.24
C LEU A 60 -11.92 -4.43 0.05
N TYR A 61 -12.03 -3.11 0.19
CA TYR A 61 -12.73 -2.46 1.31
C TYR A 61 -14.19 -2.90 1.39
N GLU A 62 -14.83 -3.05 0.24
CA GLU A 62 -16.23 -3.42 0.09
C GLU A 62 -16.51 -4.82 0.65
N TYR A 63 -15.50 -5.69 0.71
CA TYR A 63 -15.65 -6.98 1.39
C TYR A 63 -15.64 -6.81 2.91
N GLU A 64 -14.80 -5.94 3.45
CA GLU A 64 -14.78 -5.59 4.88
C GLU A 64 -16.11 -4.94 5.30
N ASP A 65 -16.64 -4.02 4.47
CA ASP A 65 -17.92 -3.36 4.72
C ASP A 65 -19.09 -4.37 4.70
N TYR A 66 -19.07 -5.28 3.71
CA TYR A 66 -20.06 -6.36 3.66
C TYR A 66 -20.02 -7.26 4.89
N LEU A 67 -18.84 -7.62 5.38
CA LEU A 67 -18.69 -8.44 6.59
C LEU A 67 -19.14 -7.70 7.86
N THR A 68 -18.88 -6.39 7.91
CA THR A 68 -19.23 -5.54 9.07
C THR A 68 -20.73 -5.27 9.15
N LYS A 69 -21.36 -4.96 8.01
CA LYS A 69 -22.80 -4.67 7.90
C LYS A 69 -23.35 -5.33 6.63
N PRO A 70 -23.76 -6.60 6.69
CA PRO A 70 -24.28 -7.30 5.51
C PRO A 70 -25.67 -6.77 5.12
N THR A 71 -25.69 -5.93 4.10
CA THR A 71 -26.90 -5.34 3.51
C THR A 71 -26.94 -5.62 2.00
N LYS A 72 -28.08 -5.36 1.37
CA LYS A 72 -28.21 -5.44 -0.10
C LYS A 72 -27.24 -4.52 -0.80
N VAL A 73 -27.02 -3.33 -0.22
CA VAL A 73 -26.10 -2.32 -0.77
C VAL A 73 -24.67 -2.80 -0.66
N SER A 74 -24.17 -3.16 0.53
CA SER A 74 -22.80 -3.61 0.72
C SER A 74 -22.47 -4.87 -0.10
N ALA A 75 -23.42 -5.82 -0.18
CA ALA A 75 -23.29 -6.98 -1.05
C ALA A 75 -23.19 -6.59 -2.53
N SER A 76 -24.06 -5.68 -3.00
CA SER A 76 -24.08 -5.22 -4.39
C SER A 76 -22.78 -4.49 -4.76
N THR A 77 -22.28 -3.64 -3.88
CA THR A 77 -21.03 -2.88 -4.08
C THR A 77 -19.83 -3.82 -4.17
N PHE A 78 -19.71 -4.75 -3.21
CA PHE A 78 -18.66 -5.77 -3.26
C PHE A 78 -18.72 -6.61 -4.54
N ILE A 79 -19.90 -7.17 -4.88
CA ILE A 79 -20.09 -7.97 -6.10
C ILE A 79 -19.63 -7.19 -7.34
N THR A 80 -20.01 -5.93 -7.41
CA THR A 80 -19.67 -5.05 -8.55
C THR A 80 -18.15 -4.93 -8.70
N LEU A 81 -17.45 -4.54 -7.64
CA LEU A 81 -16.01 -4.31 -7.69
C LEU A 81 -15.21 -5.62 -7.83
N ALA A 82 -15.69 -6.70 -7.21
CA ALA A 82 -15.07 -8.02 -7.40
C ALA A 82 -15.18 -8.50 -8.85
N LEU A 83 -16.32 -8.26 -9.51
CA LEU A 83 -16.50 -8.55 -10.94
C LEU A 83 -15.59 -7.69 -11.82
N GLU A 84 -15.47 -6.41 -11.51
CA GLU A 84 -14.62 -5.48 -12.27
C GLU A 84 -13.14 -5.79 -12.11
N SER A 85 -12.72 -6.15 -10.90
CA SER A 85 -11.33 -6.54 -10.62
C SER A 85 -10.88 -7.83 -11.32
N ASN A 86 -11.84 -8.66 -11.75
CA ASN A 86 -11.57 -9.96 -12.35
C ASN A 86 -12.23 -10.11 -13.72
N TRP A 87 -12.39 -9.00 -14.45
CA TRP A 87 -13.14 -8.92 -15.71
C TRP A 87 -12.75 -9.99 -16.73
N ASP A 88 -11.46 -10.25 -16.91
CA ASP A 88 -10.95 -11.22 -17.87
C ASP A 88 -11.40 -12.66 -17.60
N ALA A 89 -11.23 -13.09 -16.34
CA ALA A 89 -11.62 -14.42 -15.94
C ALA A 89 -13.15 -14.61 -15.95
N ILE A 90 -13.90 -13.50 -15.87
CA ILE A 90 -15.36 -13.48 -15.86
C ILE A 90 -15.95 -13.55 -17.27
N HIS A 91 -15.25 -13.02 -18.28
CA HIS A 91 -15.73 -12.98 -19.66
C HIS A 91 -16.00 -14.38 -20.22
N GLU A 92 -15.35 -15.41 -19.70
CA GLU A 92 -15.59 -16.82 -20.05
C GLU A 92 -16.71 -17.48 -19.24
N SER A 93 -17.31 -16.78 -18.23
CA SER A 93 -18.31 -17.34 -17.35
C SER A 93 -19.73 -16.81 -17.62
N GLU A 94 -20.60 -17.69 -18.16
CA GLU A 94 -22.00 -17.36 -18.47
C GLU A 94 -22.78 -16.81 -17.25
N GLN A 95 -22.49 -17.28 -16.04
CA GLN A 95 -23.17 -16.84 -14.80
C GLN A 95 -22.87 -15.37 -14.46
N TYR A 96 -21.62 -14.96 -14.59
CA TYR A 96 -21.22 -13.58 -14.31
C TYR A 96 -21.70 -12.65 -15.43
N MET A 97 -21.63 -13.08 -16.69
CA MET A 97 -22.16 -12.32 -17.82
C MET A 97 -23.65 -12.09 -17.70
N LYS A 98 -24.43 -13.09 -17.27
CA LYS A 98 -25.85 -12.94 -17.01
C LYS A 98 -26.15 -11.92 -15.92
N TYR A 99 -25.38 -11.91 -14.81
CA TYR A 99 -25.54 -10.90 -13.76
C TYR A 99 -25.22 -9.50 -14.29
N ILE A 100 -24.12 -9.34 -15.02
CA ILE A 100 -23.73 -8.05 -15.61
C ILE A 100 -24.78 -7.55 -16.58
N ALA A 101 -25.36 -8.42 -17.40
CA ALA A 101 -26.39 -8.06 -18.38
C ALA A 101 -27.75 -7.71 -17.78
N THR A 102 -28.08 -8.28 -16.60
CA THR A 102 -29.39 -8.09 -15.94
C THR A 102 -29.41 -7.02 -14.86
N ARG A 103 -28.25 -6.47 -14.51
CA ARG A 103 -28.17 -5.40 -13.51
C ARG A 103 -28.71 -4.09 -14.13
N PRO A 104 -29.51 -3.28 -13.38
CA PRO A 104 -30.07 -2.04 -13.88
C PRO A 104 -28.96 -1.08 -14.36
N ARG A 105 -29.01 -0.72 -15.64
CA ARG A 105 -28.11 0.26 -16.24
C ARG A 105 -28.93 1.22 -17.08
N ALA A 106 -28.70 2.50 -16.91
CA ALA A 106 -29.06 3.47 -17.91
C ALA A 106 -27.86 3.71 -18.82
N GLU A 107 -27.90 3.28 -20.06
CA GLU A 107 -26.95 3.70 -21.08
C GLU A 107 -27.22 5.15 -21.44
N ARG A 108 -26.28 6.06 -21.15
CA ARG A 108 -26.30 7.40 -21.70
C ARG A 108 -25.47 7.43 -22.98
N ILE A 109 -26.13 7.76 -24.08
CA ILE A 109 -25.49 8.00 -25.37
C ILE A 109 -25.02 9.46 -25.37
N GLY A 110 -23.71 9.70 -25.49
CA GLY A 110 -23.16 11.02 -25.79
C GLY A 110 -22.02 11.51 -24.88
N ALA A 111 -22.19 11.56 -23.57
CA ALA A 111 -21.12 12.00 -22.65
C ALA A 111 -20.36 10.82 -22.04
N HIS A 112 -19.04 10.95 -21.89
CA HIS A 112 -18.20 9.94 -21.24
C HIS A 112 -17.28 10.56 -20.20
N GLY A 113 -16.83 9.75 -19.22
CA GLY A 113 -15.96 10.18 -18.10
C GLY A 113 -14.47 9.91 -18.32
N LEU A 114 -14.02 9.59 -19.54
CA LEU A 114 -12.61 9.28 -19.79
C LEU A 114 -11.73 10.51 -19.65
N PHE A 115 -10.58 10.33 -19.03
CA PHE A 115 -9.45 11.25 -19.00
C PHE A 115 -8.12 10.50 -19.26
N SER A 116 -7.11 11.24 -19.71
CA SER A 116 -5.80 10.72 -20.10
C SER A 116 -4.75 11.84 -20.02
N ASP A 117 -3.63 11.67 -20.74
CA ASP A 117 -2.64 12.74 -20.97
C ASP A 117 -3.23 13.88 -21.78
N ASP A 118 -4.12 13.57 -22.72
CA ASP A 118 -4.79 14.56 -23.56
C ASP A 118 -5.94 15.25 -22.81
N ASP A 119 -6.18 16.52 -23.10
CA ASP A 119 -7.28 17.29 -22.50
C ASP A 119 -8.64 16.97 -23.14
N THR A 120 -8.64 16.56 -24.42
CA THR A 120 -9.83 16.18 -25.16
C THR A 120 -9.71 14.75 -25.67
N ILE A 121 -10.64 13.89 -25.25
CA ILE A 121 -10.64 12.47 -25.62
C ILE A 121 -11.91 12.17 -26.39
N SER A 122 -11.76 11.47 -27.52
CA SER A 122 -12.89 10.84 -28.20
C SER A 122 -12.98 9.38 -27.77
N LEU A 123 -14.09 8.99 -27.12
CA LEU A 123 -14.35 7.62 -26.72
C LEU A 123 -14.28 6.66 -27.91
N GLU A 124 -14.83 7.06 -29.08
CA GLU A 124 -14.83 6.26 -30.30
C GLU A 124 -13.41 5.99 -30.80
N LYS A 125 -12.53 7.02 -30.78
CA LYS A 125 -11.13 6.85 -31.18
C LYS A 125 -10.38 5.96 -30.23
N ALA A 126 -10.58 6.12 -28.90
CA ALA A 126 -9.97 5.30 -27.88
C ALA A 126 -10.41 3.82 -27.99
N MET A 127 -11.70 3.58 -28.27
CA MET A 127 -12.21 2.23 -28.54
C MET A 127 -11.60 1.62 -29.79
N ALA A 128 -11.55 2.37 -30.89
CA ALA A 128 -10.97 1.90 -32.15
C ALA A 128 -9.47 1.62 -32.05
N GLU A 129 -8.74 2.35 -31.21
CA GLU A 129 -7.34 2.06 -30.87
C GLU A 129 -7.20 0.69 -30.19
N LEU A 130 -8.02 0.42 -29.16
CA LEU A 130 -7.99 -0.84 -28.43
C LEU A 130 -8.50 -2.04 -29.26
N GLU A 131 -9.46 -1.85 -30.15
CA GLU A 131 -9.93 -2.91 -31.06
C GLU A 131 -8.84 -3.43 -31.99
N ARG A 132 -7.92 -2.55 -32.38
CA ARG A 132 -6.80 -2.89 -33.29
C ARG A 132 -5.57 -3.39 -32.53
N TYR A 133 -5.55 -3.21 -31.21
CA TYR A 133 -4.40 -3.55 -30.40
C TYR A 133 -4.36 -5.05 -30.08
N THR A 134 -3.20 -5.69 -30.24
CA THR A 134 -3.01 -7.14 -30.08
C THR A 134 -2.17 -7.53 -28.87
N GLY A 135 -1.75 -6.56 -28.05
CA GLY A 135 -0.95 -6.78 -26.84
C GLY A 135 -1.79 -6.83 -25.57
N ASN A 136 -1.09 -6.97 -24.45
CA ASN A 136 -1.72 -6.97 -23.12
C ASN A 136 -2.17 -5.56 -22.73
N VAL A 137 -3.39 -5.44 -22.25
CA VAL A 137 -3.93 -4.22 -21.66
C VAL A 137 -4.12 -4.45 -20.17
N TRP A 138 -3.39 -3.71 -19.35
CA TRP A 138 -3.53 -3.77 -17.91
C TRP A 138 -4.68 -2.88 -17.44
N THR A 139 -5.46 -3.40 -16.52
CA THR A 139 -6.53 -2.65 -15.87
C THR A 139 -6.16 -2.42 -14.42
N HIS A 140 -6.22 -1.17 -13.98
CA HIS A 140 -5.93 -0.78 -12.61
C HIS A 140 -7.19 -0.23 -11.96
N ILE A 141 -7.53 -0.71 -10.78
CA ILE A 141 -8.54 -0.11 -9.92
C ILE A 141 -7.78 0.53 -8.76
N ILE A 142 -7.93 1.83 -8.60
CA ILE A 142 -7.24 2.61 -7.56
C ILE A 142 -8.30 3.30 -6.74
N SER A 143 -8.40 2.93 -5.44
CA SER A 143 -9.49 3.32 -4.56
C SER A 143 -8.97 3.93 -3.25
N LEU A 144 -9.74 4.87 -2.71
CA LEU A 144 -9.60 5.44 -1.38
C LEU A 144 -10.91 5.25 -0.61
N LYS A 145 -10.86 5.32 0.72
CA LYS A 145 -12.07 5.50 1.52
C LYS A 145 -12.65 6.88 1.28
N ARG A 146 -13.98 7.02 1.33
CA ARG A 146 -14.68 8.30 1.12
C ARG A 146 -14.14 9.42 2.02
N GLU A 147 -13.97 9.13 3.30
CA GLU A 147 -13.42 10.09 4.26
C GLU A 147 -12.04 10.62 3.84
N ASP A 148 -11.15 9.73 3.40
CA ASP A 148 -9.82 10.09 2.95
C ASP A 148 -9.86 10.83 1.60
N ALA A 149 -10.69 10.39 0.66
CA ALA A 149 -10.83 11.03 -0.63
C ALA A 149 -11.32 12.48 -0.50
N VAL A 150 -12.36 12.73 0.30
CA VAL A 150 -12.89 14.08 0.55
C VAL A 150 -11.83 14.93 1.26
N ARG A 151 -11.25 14.41 2.34
CA ARG A 151 -10.25 15.13 3.14
C ARG A 151 -9.00 15.51 2.35
N LEU A 152 -8.58 14.67 1.41
CA LEU A 152 -7.38 14.86 0.58
C LEU A 152 -7.68 15.46 -0.80
N GLY A 153 -8.96 15.72 -1.11
CA GLY A 153 -9.38 16.32 -2.37
C GLY A 153 -9.38 15.40 -3.58
N PHE A 154 -9.45 14.07 -3.36
CA PHE A 154 -9.53 13.03 -4.38
C PHE A 154 -10.96 12.51 -4.63
N ASP A 155 -11.97 13.33 -4.37
CA ASP A 155 -13.38 13.07 -4.61
C ASP A 155 -13.88 13.52 -6.00
N ASN A 156 -12.96 13.80 -6.91
CA ASN A 156 -13.26 14.29 -8.26
C ASN A 156 -12.26 13.80 -9.32
N ALA A 157 -12.71 13.73 -10.56
CA ALA A 157 -11.91 13.24 -11.68
C ALA A 157 -10.65 14.09 -11.98
N ALA A 158 -10.69 15.40 -11.73
CA ALA A 158 -9.57 16.30 -12.03
C ALA A 158 -8.36 16.01 -11.12
N ALA A 159 -8.58 15.77 -9.82
CA ALA A 159 -7.53 15.42 -8.89
C ALA A 159 -6.84 14.09 -9.29
N TRP A 160 -7.62 13.07 -9.61
CA TRP A 160 -7.09 11.78 -10.07
C TRP A 160 -6.33 11.90 -11.39
N ARG A 161 -6.87 12.65 -12.35
CA ARG A 161 -6.17 12.93 -13.62
C ARG A 161 -4.80 13.56 -13.38
N ASN A 162 -4.74 14.56 -12.52
CA ASN A 162 -3.49 15.26 -12.21
C ASN A 162 -2.49 14.33 -11.51
N LEU A 163 -2.94 13.50 -10.58
CA LEU A 163 -2.12 12.48 -9.91
C LEU A 163 -1.53 11.49 -10.92
N ILE A 164 -2.37 10.90 -11.78
CA ILE A 164 -1.89 9.90 -12.75
C ILE A 164 -0.94 10.55 -13.76
N ARG A 165 -1.21 11.77 -14.24
CA ARG A 165 -0.30 12.53 -15.11
C ARG A 165 1.06 12.78 -14.42
N ALA A 166 1.07 13.17 -13.15
CA ALA A 166 2.30 13.39 -12.38
C ALA A 166 3.14 12.10 -12.26
N HIS A 167 2.49 10.95 -12.09
CA HIS A 167 3.14 9.65 -11.94
C HIS A 167 3.18 8.81 -13.22
N ARG A 168 2.83 9.39 -14.36
CA ARG A 168 2.80 8.71 -15.65
C ARG A 168 4.09 7.92 -15.94
N ASN A 169 5.23 8.55 -15.75
CA ASN A 169 6.53 7.93 -16.02
C ASN A 169 6.91 6.87 -14.98
N ASP A 170 6.53 7.04 -13.72
CA ASP A 170 6.72 6.03 -12.67
C ASP A 170 5.90 4.76 -12.98
N ILE A 171 4.65 4.93 -13.43
CA ILE A 171 3.76 3.83 -13.82
C ILE A 171 4.34 3.12 -15.05
N ALA A 172 4.71 3.87 -16.09
CA ALA A 172 5.33 3.32 -17.30
C ALA A 172 6.60 2.51 -16.97
N ALA A 173 7.49 3.05 -16.12
CA ALA A 173 8.69 2.36 -15.70
C ALA A 173 8.41 1.07 -14.93
N ALA A 174 7.43 1.09 -14.01
CA ALA A 174 7.01 -0.10 -13.27
C ALA A 174 6.43 -1.19 -14.18
N MET A 175 5.77 -0.80 -15.27
CA MET A 175 5.23 -1.67 -16.32
C MET A 175 6.27 -2.05 -17.39
N LYS A 176 7.51 -1.57 -17.26
CA LYS A 176 8.59 -1.77 -18.25
C LYS A 176 8.25 -1.29 -19.64
N ILE A 177 7.51 -0.17 -19.73
CA ILE A 177 7.14 0.49 -20.96
C ILE A 177 7.97 1.76 -21.11
N PRO A 178 8.64 1.99 -22.27
CA PRO A 178 9.28 3.27 -22.56
C PRO A 178 8.25 4.41 -22.51
N PRO A 179 8.56 5.58 -21.94
CA PRO A 179 7.59 6.67 -21.76
C PRO A 179 6.88 7.10 -23.05
N GLY A 180 7.57 7.07 -24.20
CA GLY A 180 6.98 7.40 -25.51
C GLY A 180 5.96 6.39 -26.02
N ASP A 181 6.07 5.12 -25.59
CA ASP A 181 5.18 4.04 -26.00
C ASP A 181 4.00 3.84 -25.04
N PHE A 182 4.02 4.49 -23.86
CA PHE A 182 3.00 4.32 -22.84
C PHE A 182 1.70 5.04 -23.21
N ARG A 183 0.58 4.30 -23.14
CA ARG A 183 -0.78 4.79 -23.34
C ARG A 183 -1.65 4.41 -22.16
N TRP A 184 -2.56 5.30 -21.78
CA TRP A 184 -3.52 5.05 -20.73
C TRP A 184 -4.80 5.87 -20.91
N TYR A 185 -5.91 5.31 -20.45
CA TYR A 185 -7.18 5.98 -20.24
C TYR A 185 -7.71 5.61 -18.85
N ALA A 186 -8.40 6.55 -18.21
CA ALA A 186 -9.04 6.29 -16.94
C ALA A 186 -10.41 6.97 -16.85
N ALA A 187 -11.24 6.48 -15.95
CA ALA A 187 -12.51 7.09 -15.58
C ALA A 187 -12.68 7.08 -14.07
N PHE A 188 -13.20 8.16 -13.51
CA PHE A 188 -13.47 8.28 -12.09
C PHE A 188 -14.91 7.82 -11.81
N HIS A 189 -15.05 7.00 -10.78
CA HIS A 189 -16.32 6.49 -10.29
C HIS A 189 -16.52 6.98 -8.86
N ASP A 190 -17.48 7.88 -8.69
CA ASP A 190 -17.86 8.41 -7.38
C ASP A 190 -18.94 7.51 -6.78
N GLU A 191 -18.56 6.30 -6.35
CA GLU A 191 -19.47 5.31 -5.81
C GLU A 191 -19.35 5.15 -4.30
N GLY A 192 -20.50 5.27 -3.60
CA GLY A 192 -20.65 4.92 -2.20
C GLY A 192 -19.55 5.43 -1.28
N GLU A 193 -19.04 4.54 -0.45
CA GLU A 193 -18.00 4.83 0.53
C GLU A 193 -16.57 4.79 -0.07
N HIS A 194 -16.41 4.29 -1.31
CA HIS A 194 -15.10 4.07 -1.93
C HIS A 194 -15.00 4.66 -3.32
N PRO A 195 -14.77 5.98 -3.45
CA PRO A 195 -14.47 6.59 -4.74
C PRO A 195 -13.19 5.99 -5.33
N HIS A 196 -13.23 5.67 -6.61
CA HIS A 196 -12.14 4.98 -7.29
C HIS A 196 -12.00 5.37 -8.75
N ILE A 197 -10.85 5.07 -9.32
CA ILE A 197 -10.65 5.14 -10.76
C ILE A 197 -10.45 3.76 -11.36
N HIS A 198 -11.02 3.56 -12.54
CA HIS A 198 -10.61 2.51 -13.45
C HIS A 198 -9.64 3.09 -14.46
N MET A 199 -8.44 2.52 -14.54
CA MET A 199 -7.41 2.94 -15.47
C MET A 199 -7.01 1.75 -16.35
N MET A 200 -7.02 1.93 -17.64
CA MET A 200 -6.45 1.00 -18.61
C MET A 200 -5.10 1.53 -19.07
N ALA A 201 -4.08 0.67 -19.10
CA ALA A 201 -2.72 1.04 -19.47
C ALA A 201 -2.06 -0.04 -20.35
N TRP A 202 -1.37 0.37 -21.40
CA TRP A 202 -0.68 -0.54 -22.34
C TRP A 202 0.48 0.16 -23.04
N SER A 203 1.26 -0.61 -23.79
CA SER A 203 2.27 -0.08 -24.71
C SER A 203 1.72 0.00 -26.12
N THR A 204 2.09 1.01 -26.90
CA THR A 204 1.81 1.05 -28.34
C THR A 204 2.48 -0.08 -29.13
N LYS A 205 3.47 -0.75 -28.51
CA LYS A 205 4.17 -1.90 -29.09
C LYS A 205 3.75 -3.19 -28.41
N PRO A 206 3.08 -4.13 -29.12
CA PRO A 206 2.76 -5.45 -28.59
C PRO A 206 4.02 -6.18 -28.07
N GLY A 207 3.86 -6.96 -27.00
CA GLY A 207 4.97 -7.69 -26.38
C GLY A 207 5.71 -6.93 -25.29
N GLN A 208 5.44 -5.64 -25.12
CA GLN A 208 5.83 -4.85 -23.94
C GLN A 208 4.73 -4.92 -22.86
N ALA A 209 4.82 -4.08 -21.86
CA ALA A 209 3.85 -4.00 -20.75
C ALA A 209 3.89 -5.20 -19.82
N TYR A 210 5.07 -5.53 -19.29
CA TYR A 210 5.22 -6.54 -18.25
C TYR A 210 5.16 -5.91 -16.86
N LEU A 211 4.13 -6.25 -16.10
CA LEU A 211 3.95 -5.77 -14.72
C LEU A 211 4.12 -6.93 -13.72
N SER A 212 5.16 -6.82 -12.91
CA SER A 212 5.43 -7.77 -11.82
C SER A 212 4.73 -7.36 -10.53
N LYS A 213 4.65 -8.28 -9.54
CA LYS A 213 4.20 -7.94 -8.18
C LYS A 213 5.01 -6.80 -7.56
N GLU A 214 6.30 -6.72 -7.87
CA GLU A 214 7.16 -5.61 -7.44
C GLU A 214 6.77 -4.30 -8.12
N GLY A 215 6.49 -4.32 -9.43
CA GLY A 215 6.00 -3.15 -10.16
C GLY A 215 4.68 -2.63 -9.58
N ILE A 216 3.74 -3.51 -9.24
CA ILE A 216 2.49 -3.12 -8.56
C ILE A 216 2.78 -2.43 -7.22
N ARG A 217 3.72 -2.98 -6.41
CA ARG A 217 4.14 -2.35 -5.15
C ARG A 217 4.76 -0.98 -5.35
N GLN A 218 5.59 -0.82 -6.39
CA GLN A 218 6.20 0.47 -6.74
C GLN A 218 5.15 1.52 -7.12
N ILE A 219 4.19 1.18 -7.98
CA ILE A 219 3.08 2.06 -8.34
C ILE A 219 2.31 2.46 -7.08
N LYS A 220 1.89 1.48 -6.27
CA LYS A 220 1.16 1.72 -5.03
C LYS A 220 1.94 2.65 -4.10
N SER A 221 3.24 2.38 -3.89
CA SER A 221 4.09 3.19 -3.02
C SER A 221 4.21 4.64 -3.50
N LYS A 222 4.41 4.86 -4.79
CA LYS A 222 4.52 6.20 -5.37
C LYS A 222 3.24 7.01 -5.19
N LEU A 223 2.10 6.43 -5.55
CA LEU A 223 0.79 7.08 -5.38
C LEU A 223 0.46 7.33 -3.91
N THR A 224 0.71 6.35 -3.02
CA THR A 224 0.51 6.50 -1.57
C THR A 224 1.35 7.65 -1.00
N ASN A 225 2.63 7.72 -1.38
CA ASN A 225 3.53 8.78 -0.91
C ASN A 225 3.09 10.18 -1.35
N ASP A 226 2.46 10.30 -2.50
CA ASP A 226 1.98 11.60 -2.98
C ASP A 226 0.64 11.98 -2.34
N ILE A 227 -0.32 11.05 -2.34
CA ILE A 227 -1.65 11.26 -1.76
C ILE A 227 -1.56 11.60 -0.26
N PHE A 228 -0.75 10.88 0.51
CA PHE A 228 -0.62 11.02 1.97
C PHE A 228 0.65 11.76 2.39
N ARG A 229 1.25 12.55 1.50
CA ARG A 229 2.56 13.21 1.70
C ARG A 229 2.65 13.95 3.04
N ASN A 230 1.71 14.81 3.33
CA ASN A 230 1.74 15.65 4.52
C ASN A 230 1.59 14.85 5.81
N GLU A 231 0.73 13.84 5.80
CA GLU A 231 0.52 12.95 6.96
C GLU A 231 1.75 12.09 7.22
N MET A 232 2.36 11.59 6.15
CA MET A 232 3.57 10.78 6.26
C MET A 232 4.77 11.60 6.72
N LEU A 233 4.93 12.84 6.27
CA LEU A 233 5.97 13.73 6.77
C LEU A 233 5.87 13.92 8.28
N HIS A 234 4.68 14.26 8.76
CA HIS A 234 4.45 14.43 10.21
C HIS A 234 4.73 13.14 11.01
N LEU A 235 4.30 11.98 10.48
CA LEU A 235 4.60 10.69 11.12
C LEU A 235 6.11 10.36 11.12
N TYR A 236 6.83 10.71 10.06
CA TYR A 236 8.28 10.52 10.01
C TYR A 236 9.02 11.44 10.98
N GLU A 237 8.57 12.69 11.16
CA GLU A 237 9.10 13.60 12.16
C GLU A 237 8.90 13.03 13.57
N GLN A 238 7.67 12.68 13.93
CA GLN A 238 7.37 12.05 15.24
C GLN A 238 8.16 10.77 15.47
N LYS A 239 8.32 9.92 14.45
CA LYS A 239 9.10 8.69 14.53
C LYS A 239 10.58 8.99 14.75
N SER A 240 11.12 10.03 14.12
CA SER A 240 12.53 10.44 14.32
C SER A 240 12.76 10.96 15.72
N GLU A 241 11.86 11.79 16.25
CA GLU A 241 11.91 12.26 17.63
C GLU A 241 11.83 11.12 18.64
N SER A 242 10.90 10.18 18.43
CA SER A 242 10.74 9.00 19.27
C SER A 242 11.97 8.08 19.24
N ARG A 243 12.63 7.95 18.08
CA ARG A 243 13.92 7.24 17.97
C ARG A 243 15.00 7.91 18.78
N ASP A 244 15.10 9.23 18.68
CA ASP A 244 16.14 9.98 19.38
C ASP A 244 15.93 9.95 20.91
N GLU A 245 14.68 9.92 21.34
CA GLU A 245 14.33 9.70 22.75
C GLU A 245 14.72 8.29 23.22
N LEU A 246 14.41 7.25 22.43
CA LEU A 246 14.82 5.88 22.71
C LEU A 246 16.35 5.75 22.82
N VAL A 247 17.11 6.40 21.95
CA VAL A 247 18.57 6.42 21.99
C VAL A 247 19.09 7.12 23.26
N ARG A 248 18.50 8.26 23.63
CA ARG A 248 18.88 8.98 24.87
C ARG A 248 18.59 8.14 26.11
N GLU A 249 17.39 7.54 26.18
CA GLU A 249 17.00 6.70 27.30
C GLU A 249 17.87 5.45 27.43
N ALA A 250 18.15 4.76 26.31
CA ALA A 250 19.05 3.62 26.32
C ALA A 250 20.48 3.98 26.79
N ARG A 251 21.01 5.14 26.36
CA ARG A 251 22.31 5.63 26.82
C ARG A 251 22.30 5.96 28.29
N ARG A 252 21.26 6.62 28.80
CA ARG A 252 21.10 6.95 30.20
C ARG A 252 21.06 5.67 31.05
N ALA A 253 20.22 4.74 30.67
CA ALA A 253 20.08 3.47 31.37
C ALA A 253 21.40 2.65 31.38
N MET A 254 22.14 2.67 30.24
CA MET A 254 23.44 2.05 30.15
C MET A 254 24.46 2.68 31.13
N LEU A 255 24.52 4.01 31.22
CA LEU A 255 25.44 4.71 32.12
C LEU A 255 25.06 4.46 33.58
N GLU A 256 23.79 4.49 33.95
CA GLU A 256 23.30 4.16 35.30
C GLU A 256 23.67 2.71 35.68
N LEU A 257 23.51 1.76 34.73
CA LEU A 257 23.90 0.36 34.96
C LEU A 257 25.40 0.23 35.22
N VAL A 258 26.26 0.85 34.40
CA VAL A 258 27.72 0.84 34.56
C VAL A 258 28.13 1.44 35.90
N GLN A 259 27.46 2.53 36.34
CA GLN A 259 27.74 3.16 37.63
C GLN A 259 27.32 2.28 38.80
N THR A 260 26.15 1.65 38.71
CA THR A 260 25.70 0.69 39.74
C THR A 260 26.65 -0.49 39.86
N MET A 261 27.16 -1.03 38.75
CA MET A 261 28.17 -2.09 38.73
C MET A 261 29.47 -1.71 39.45
N GLN A 262 29.82 -0.41 39.46
CA GLN A 262 31.03 0.09 40.17
C GLN A 262 30.80 0.28 41.66
N ASP A 263 29.59 0.69 42.04
CA ASP A 263 29.29 1.16 43.40
C ASP A 263 28.59 0.11 44.27
N SER A 264 27.91 -0.88 43.69
CA SER A 264 27.09 -1.86 44.42
C SER A 264 26.82 -3.12 43.60
N MET A 265 26.07 -4.06 44.21
CA MET A 265 25.56 -5.25 43.51
C MET A 265 24.49 -4.86 42.49
N CYS A 266 24.68 -5.28 41.26
CA CYS A 266 23.79 -4.92 40.17
C CYS A 266 22.53 -5.80 40.17
N ASP A 267 21.34 -5.18 40.02
CA ASP A 267 20.05 -5.89 39.92
C ASP A 267 19.84 -6.60 38.59
N HIS A 268 20.78 -6.42 37.63
CA HIS A 268 20.74 -6.99 36.30
C HIS A 268 21.96 -7.86 35.97
N PRO A 269 22.09 -9.06 36.59
CA PRO A 269 23.29 -9.89 36.51
C PRO A 269 23.65 -10.35 35.11
N ASP A 270 22.68 -10.57 34.24
CA ASP A 270 22.93 -10.94 32.84
C ASP A 270 23.54 -9.79 32.05
N ALA A 271 23.03 -8.58 32.21
CA ALA A 271 23.60 -7.39 31.55
C ALA A 271 25.03 -7.12 32.07
N GLU A 272 25.26 -7.23 33.38
CA GLU A 272 26.57 -7.09 34.01
C GLU A 272 27.56 -8.09 33.41
N ARG A 273 27.22 -9.38 33.39
CA ARG A 273 28.04 -10.45 32.82
C ARG A 273 28.43 -10.18 31.37
N LEU A 274 27.44 -9.81 30.53
CA LEU A 274 27.66 -9.51 29.12
C LEU A 274 28.54 -8.29 28.90
N MET A 275 28.39 -7.24 29.71
CA MET A 275 29.20 -6.02 29.63
C MET A 275 30.66 -6.30 30.04
N LEU A 276 30.89 -7.06 31.10
CA LEU A 276 32.24 -7.47 31.53
C LEU A 276 32.92 -8.32 30.46
N GLU A 277 32.19 -9.27 29.85
CA GLU A 277 32.70 -10.06 28.73
C GLU A 277 33.04 -9.20 27.51
N LEU A 278 32.18 -8.24 27.17
CA LEU A 278 32.43 -7.32 26.06
C LEU A 278 33.66 -6.45 26.33
N ALA A 279 33.81 -5.91 27.54
CA ALA A 279 34.95 -5.08 27.93
C ALA A 279 36.26 -5.86 27.79
N ALA A 280 36.35 -7.06 28.36
CA ALA A 280 37.55 -7.92 28.26
C ALA A 280 37.90 -8.26 26.81
N GLN A 281 36.93 -8.51 25.95
CA GLN A 281 37.16 -8.82 24.55
C GLN A 281 37.54 -7.58 23.72
N LEU A 282 36.99 -6.39 24.03
CA LEU A 282 37.32 -5.14 23.36
C LEU A 282 38.79 -4.70 23.59
N GLU A 283 39.41 -5.11 24.70
CA GLU A 283 40.83 -4.85 24.95
C GLU A 283 41.75 -5.52 23.91
N THR A 284 41.31 -6.67 23.40
CA THR A 284 42.07 -7.45 22.40
C THR A 284 41.88 -6.95 20.98
N VAL A 285 40.85 -6.10 20.73
CA VAL A 285 40.51 -5.60 19.39
C VAL A 285 41.46 -4.46 18.97
N LYS A 286 42.15 -4.65 17.89
CA LYS A 286 42.97 -3.61 17.23
C LYS A 286 42.11 -2.85 16.21
N GLY A 287 42.09 -1.51 16.29
CA GLY A 287 41.37 -0.65 15.34
C GLY A 287 40.11 0.00 15.88
N LYS A 288 39.17 0.36 14.97
CA LYS A 288 37.94 1.05 15.36
C LYS A 288 36.98 0.12 16.13
N LYS A 289 36.60 0.52 17.35
CA LYS A 289 35.70 -0.22 18.24
C LYS A 289 34.22 0.17 18.05
N SER A 290 33.83 0.67 16.86
CA SER A 290 32.43 0.92 16.57
C SER A 290 31.75 -0.33 16.00
N TYR A 291 30.47 -0.53 16.28
CA TYR A 291 29.70 -1.75 15.97
C TYR A 291 29.91 -2.27 14.54
N GLY A 292 29.92 -1.38 13.52
CA GLY A 292 30.12 -1.76 12.11
C GLY A 292 31.43 -2.53 11.84
N TYR A 293 32.48 -2.24 12.61
CA TYR A 293 33.82 -2.78 12.44
C TYR A 293 34.15 -3.93 13.40
N LEU A 294 33.26 -4.25 14.34
CA LEU A 294 33.48 -5.34 15.27
C LEU A 294 33.39 -6.71 14.59
N PRO A 295 34.19 -7.71 15.06
CA PRO A 295 34.03 -9.10 14.68
C PRO A 295 32.62 -9.64 15.00
N LYS A 296 32.14 -10.64 14.25
CA LYS A 296 30.80 -11.22 14.41
C LYS A 296 30.49 -11.63 15.85
N ARG A 297 31.46 -12.20 16.57
CA ARG A 297 31.30 -12.61 17.97
C ARG A 297 30.98 -11.41 18.88
N LEU A 298 31.70 -10.30 18.70
CA LEU A 298 31.48 -9.10 19.50
C LEU A 298 30.18 -8.39 19.13
N LYS A 299 29.78 -8.41 17.84
CA LYS A 299 28.46 -7.92 17.41
C LYS A 299 27.34 -8.67 18.12
N LYS A 300 27.47 -10.01 18.26
CA LYS A 300 26.49 -10.82 18.98
C LYS A 300 26.39 -10.43 20.45
N LEU A 301 27.52 -10.21 21.13
CA LEU A 301 27.51 -9.72 22.53
C LEU A 301 26.83 -8.33 22.64
N VAL A 302 27.12 -7.41 21.73
CA VAL A 302 26.47 -6.11 21.72
C VAL A 302 24.97 -6.25 21.47
N ASP A 303 24.55 -7.13 20.56
CA ASP A 303 23.15 -7.41 20.28
C ASP A 303 22.44 -7.97 21.53
N GLU A 304 23.06 -8.91 22.24
CA GLU A 304 22.53 -9.48 23.51
C GLU A 304 22.42 -8.39 24.59
N ILE A 305 23.41 -7.50 24.74
CA ILE A 305 23.34 -6.37 25.67
C ILE A 305 22.18 -5.44 25.31
N VAL A 306 21.98 -5.12 24.03
CA VAL A 306 20.88 -4.28 23.57
C VAL A 306 19.52 -4.93 23.88
N ASP A 307 19.41 -6.26 23.74
CA ASP A 307 18.18 -7.00 24.06
C ASP A 307 17.93 -7.06 25.57
N GLU A 308 18.97 -7.12 26.41
CA GLU A 308 18.82 -6.96 27.88
C GLU A 308 18.41 -5.53 28.25
N MET A 309 18.98 -4.51 27.60
CA MET A 309 18.58 -3.11 27.80
C MET A 309 17.11 -2.87 27.44
N GLU A 310 16.58 -3.55 26.43
CA GLU A 310 15.15 -3.47 26.06
C GLU A 310 14.21 -3.86 27.20
N ARG A 311 14.65 -4.73 28.12
CA ARG A 311 13.85 -5.16 29.28
C ARG A 311 13.71 -4.09 30.37
N LEU A 312 14.56 -3.07 30.34
CA LEU A 312 14.47 -1.96 31.29
C LEU A 312 13.20 -1.14 31.03
N PRO A 313 12.40 -0.81 32.08
CA PRO A 313 11.09 -0.19 31.89
C PRO A 313 11.09 1.12 31.07
N GLY A 314 12.14 1.95 31.23
CA GLY A 314 12.29 3.19 30.47
C GLY A 314 12.52 2.92 28.98
N VAL A 315 13.47 2.04 28.66
CA VAL A 315 13.83 1.67 27.29
C VAL A 315 12.66 0.97 26.61
N SER A 316 12.01 0.02 27.30
CA SER A 316 10.85 -0.71 26.77
C SER A 316 9.71 0.24 26.36
N ARG A 317 9.37 1.22 27.21
CA ARG A 317 8.33 2.22 26.89
C ARG A 317 8.67 3.06 25.66
N CYS A 318 9.89 3.55 25.55
CA CYS A 318 10.33 4.33 24.38
C CYS A 318 10.32 3.47 23.12
N TYR A 319 10.70 2.20 23.23
CA TYR A 319 10.65 1.27 22.10
C TYR A 319 9.22 0.95 21.66
N ASP A 320 8.30 0.75 22.60
CA ASP A 320 6.88 0.54 22.30
C ASP A 320 6.26 1.77 21.59
N GLN A 321 6.61 2.98 22.03
CA GLN A 321 6.15 4.21 21.38
C GLN A 321 6.68 4.32 19.95
N TRP A 322 7.96 4.02 19.74
CA TRP A 322 8.54 4.01 18.40
C TRP A 322 7.88 2.95 17.49
N LEU A 323 7.62 1.73 18.02
CA LEU A 323 6.92 0.68 17.28
C LEU A 323 5.49 1.08 16.91
N LEU A 324 4.78 1.78 17.79
CA LEU A 324 3.45 2.32 17.50
C LEU A 324 3.48 3.27 16.29
N LEU A 325 4.44 4.20 16.27
CA LEU A 325 4.61 5.14 15.15
C LEU A 325 5.03 4.42 13.86
N GLN A 326 5.94 3.46 13.97
CA GLN A 326 6.34 2.62 12.85
C GLN A 326 5.14 1.84 12.28
N GLY A 327 4.29 1.28 13.16
CA GLY A 327 3.06 0.60 12.77
C GLY A 327 2.09 1.51 12.01
N LYS A 328 1.96 2.78 12.43
CA LYS A 328 1.14 3.78 11.70
C LYS A 328 1.67 4.03 10.30
N VAL A 329 2.99 4.14 10.11
CA VAL A 329 3.60 4.30 8.79
C VAL A 329 3.36 3.07 7.91
N VAL A 330 3.58 1.87 8.48
CA VAL A 330 3.40 0.60 7.73
C VAL A 330 1.94 0.41 7.29
N ALA A 331 0.98 0.88 8.09
CA ALA A 331 -0.46 0.75 7.81
C ALA A 331 -0.92 1.47 6.52
N TYR A 332 -0.17 2.47 6.03
CA TYR A 332 -0.44 3.06 4.71
C TYR A 332 -0.15 2.10 3.54
N TYR A 333 0.72 1.10 3.75
CA TYR A 333 1.18 0.19 2.69
C TYR A 333 0.62 -1.22 2.83
N HIS A 334 0.44 -1.70 4.07
CA HIS A 334 0.10 -3.10 4.37
C HIS A 334 -0.92 -3.19 5.51
N ASP A 335 -1.79 -4.20 5.44
CA ASP A 335 -2.79 -4.50 6.48
C ASP A 335 -2.26 -5.36 7.62
N LYS A 336 -1.05 -5.92 7.48
CA LYS A 336 -0.49 -6.79 8.50
C LYS A 336 0.03 -5.98 9.67
N PRO A 337 -0.36 -6.32 10.91
CA PRO A 337 0.21 -5.70 12.09
C PRO A 337 1.72 -5.94 12.11
N GLN A 338 2.46 -4.95 12.58
CA GLN A 338 3.89 -5.09 12.77
C GLN A 338 4.15 -5.98 13.99
N GLU A 339 4.88 -7.07 13.79
CA GLU A 339 5.35 -7.91 14.90
C GLU A 339 6.44 -7.19 15.69
N ARG A 340 6.40 -7.31 17.01
CA ARG A 340 7.51 -6.87 17.87
C ARG A 340 8.70 -7.79 17.62
N ILE A 341 9.81 -7.22 17.21
CA ILE A 341 11.09 -7.92 17.08
C ILE A 341 12.08 -7.35 18.10
N PRO A 342 13.10 -8.10 18.54
CA PRO A 342 14.12 -7.61 19.47
C PRO A 342 14.76 -6.32 18.99
N LEU A 343 15.08 -5.41 19.92
CA LEU A 343 15.64 -4.10 19.63
C LEU A 343 16.97 -4.18 18.87
N SER A 344 17.78 -5.19 19.14
CA SER A 344 19.03 -5.48 18.44
C SER A 344 18.83 -5.73 16.92
N LYS A 345 17.66 -6.23 16.52
CA LYS A 345 17.30 -6.49 15.12
C LYS A 345 16.71 -5.26 14.42
N GLN A 346 16.37 -4.23 15.17
CA GLN A 346 15.91 -2.95 14.61
C GLN A 346 17.11 -2.10 14.17
N LYS A 347 17.58 -2.37 12.95
CA LYS A 347 18.79 -1.73 12.39
C LYS A 347 18.71 -0.20 12.36
N ASP A 348 17.52 0.36 12.26
CA ASP A 348 17.30 1.81 12.12
C ASP A 348 17.22 2.55 13.46
N CYS A 349 17.20 1.84 14.60
CA CYS A 349 16.99 2.45 15.92
C CYS A 349 18.27 2.80 16.67
N LEU A 350 19.12 1.84 16.98
CA LEU A 350 20.23 2.03 17.92
C LEU A 350 21.63 1.81 17.34
N LEU A 351 21.80 0.83 16.44
CA LEU A 351 23.13 0.34 16.04
C LEU A 351 23.71 1.04 14.82
N TYR A 352 22.88 1.74 14.02
CA TYR A 352 23.34 2.48 12.83
C TYR A 352 23.10 3.98 13.04
N THR A 353 24.00 4.64 13.75
CA THR A 353 23.98 6.09 14.01
C THR A 353 24.53 6.93 12.85
N SER A 354 24.80 6.35 11.70
CA SER A 354 25.13 7.15 10.51
C SER A 354 23.83 7.67 9.89
N PRO A 355 23.71 9.00 9.69
CA PRO A 355 22.54 9.54 8.99
C PRO A 355 22.39 8.86 7.64
N SER A 356 21.17 8.43 7.32
CA SER A 356 20.82 7.86 6.02
C SER A 356 21.24 8.83 4.91
N PRO A 357 21.64 8.36 3.72
CA PRO A 357 21.85 9.24 2.57
C PRO A 357 20.64 10.13 2.26
N ARG A 358 19.43 9.74 2.72
CA ARG A 358 18.21 10.56 2.63
C ARG A 358 18.18 11.73 3.61
N ASP A 359 18.82 11.61 4.77
CA ASP A 359 18.91 12.69 5.77
C ASP A 359 19.90 13.78 5.38
N ARG A 360 20.82 13.50 4.41
CA ARG A 360 21.79 14.48 3.89
C ARG A 360 21.24 15.35 2.76
N SER A 361 20.07 15.03 2.21
CA SER A 361 19.46 15.78 1.11
C SER A 361 18.45 16.83 1.58
N LEU A 362 18.28 17.01 2.90
CA LEU A 362 17.40 18.01 3.52
C LEU A 362 18.15 19.11 4.28
N SER A 363 19.49 19.17 4.12
CA SER A 363 20.32 20.28 4.62
C SER A 363 20.82 21.17 3.50
#